data_051f39b1bcd004638b90bf616fe5081f
#
_entry.id   051f39b1bcd004638b90bf616fe5081f
#
_cell.length_a   1.000
_cell.length_b   1.000
_cell.length_c   1.000
_cell.angle_alpha   90.00
_cell.angle_beta   90.00
_cell.angle_gamma   90.00
#
_symmetry.space_group_name_H-M   'P 1'
#
loop_
_entity.id
_entity.type
_entity.pdbx_description
1 polymer ?
#
loop_
_entity_poly.entity_id
_entity_poly.type
_entity_poly.pdbx_seq_one_letter_code
_entity_poly.pdbx_strand_id
1 'polypeptide(L)'
;MSRIRMLAALLLMLLLGAASTPANYEARLAHAFGTRWIHQLNAPELDQRVQAVQAFLAFPKLGLPHLRNSLATSESTTGRWPAAFLLGLLGERRDVRFLLNPLQYHREQLERPEVWRGALERLYLRTRTQESFELQLTKLSLKVLGNEIIEGRRVTSVQLDSALLNRGKNSGLVEISLHLWGAGIPVAPQPRLVWLVPETSNPQTFSLEMSMAAEGDPIRLDFWVHHVGSSERLLHQKALLPLRPQLAPDNATATAAPADSESPTDTPSQ
;
A
#
# COMPACT_ATOMS: atom_id res chain seq x y z
N MET A 1 -40.01 -17.55 4.28
CA MET A 1 -39.95 -17.61 2.81
C MET A 1 -38.58 -17.97 2.22
N SER A 2 -37.47 -17.92 2.97
CA SER A 2 -36.10 -18.18 2.43
C SER A 2 -35.76 -19.65 2.20
N ARG A 3 -36.23 -20.57 3.05
CA ARG A 3 -35.89 -22.01 2.98
C ARG A 3 -36.49 -22.70 1.73
N ILE A 4 -37.68 -22.29 1.31
CA ILE A 4 -38.35 -22.88 0.11
C ILE A 4 -37.61 -22.45 -1.17
N ARG A 5 -37.14 -21.21 -1.26
CA ARG A 5 -36.39 -20.74 -2.42
C ARG A 5 -35.00 -21.39 -2.50
N MET A 6 -34.36 -21.66 -1.37
CA MET A 6 -33.10 -22.36 -1.32
C MET A 6 -33.21 -23.83 -1.73
N LEU A 7 -34.29 -24.52 -1.29
CA LEU A 7 -34.62 -25.88 -1.71
C LEU A 7 -34.98 -25.95 -3.20
N ALA A 8 -35.72 -24.98 -3.71
CA ALA A 8 -36.06 -24.91 -5.13
C ALA A 8 -34.81 -24.64 -6.01
N ALA A 9 -33.87 -23.80 -5.57
CA ALA A 9 -32.59 -23.61 -6.24
C ALA A 9 -31.73 -24.87 -6.23
N LEU A 10 -31.70 -25.60 -5.09
CA LEU A 10 -30.98 -26.87 -4.98
C LEU A 10 -31.61 -27.96 -5.84
N LEU A 11 -32.94 -28.03 -5.89
CA LEU A 11 -33.70 -28.99 -6.73
C LEU A 11 -33.53 -28.69 -8.23
N LEU A 12 -33.50 -27.40 -8.58
CA LEU A 12 -33.24 -26.97 -9.98
C LEU A 12 -31.78 -27.29 -10.38
N MET A 13 -30.83 -27.14 -9.48
CA MET A 13 -29.44 -27.56 -9.68
C MET A 13 -29.31 -29.09 -9.81
N LEU A 14 -30.07 -29.87 -9.04
CA LEU A 14 -30.10 -31.33 -9.12
C LEU A 14 -30.75 -31.82 -10.42
N LEU A 15 -31.85 -31.18 -10.90
CA LEU A 15 -32.53 -31.52 -12.12
C LEU A 15 -31.73 -31.13 -13.39
N LEU A 16 -30.98 -30.04 -13.35
CA LEU A 16 -30.07 -29.64 -14.43
C LEU A 16 -28.76 -30.45 -14.42
N GLY A 17 -28.42 -31.08 -13.29
CA GLY A 17 -27.19 -31.89 -13.09
C GLY A 17 -27.31 -33.34 -13.54
N ALA A 18 -28.52 -33.85 -13.81
CA ALA A 18 -28.73 -35.28 -14.14
C ALA A 18 -28.16 -35.71 -15.49
N ALA A 19 -27.68 -34.80 -16.35
CA ALA A 19 -27.13 -35.11 -17.67
C ALA A 19 -25.65 -34.76 -17.85
N SER A 20 -24.96 -34.28 -16.81
CA SER A 20 -23.55 -33.87 -16.91
C SER A 20 -22.66 -34.63 -15.94
N THR A 21 -21.53 -35.12 -16.43
CA THR A 21 -20.47 -35.68 -15.56
C THR A 21 -20.05 -34.64 -14.54
N PRO A 22 -19.66 -34.99 -13.29
CA PRO A 22 -19.26 -34.05 -12.26
C PRO A 22 -18.17 -33.08 -12.74
N ALA A 23 -17.24 -33.51 -13.59
CA ALA A 23 -16.22 -32.67 -14.21
C ALA A 23 -16.78 -31.54 -15.08
N ASN A 24 -17.87 -31.81 -15.84
CA ASN A 24 -18.53 -30.77 -16.64
C ASN A 24 -19.29 -29.75 -15.78
N TYR A 25 -19.78 -30.15 -14.62
CA TYR A 25 -20.46 -29.25 -13.69
C TYR A 25 -19.48 -28.28 -13.05
N GLU A 26 -18.35 -28.74 -12.56
CA GLU A 26 -17.31 -27.89 -11.98
C GLU A 26 -16.74 -26.91 -13.02
N ALA A 27 -16.50 -27.37 -14.24
CA ALA A 27 -16.03 -26.50 -15.33
C ALA A 27 -17.05 -25.38 -15.66
N ARG A 28 -18.34 -25.70 -15.69
CA ARG A 28 -19.40 -24.71 -15.91
C ARG A 28 -19.51 -23.71 -14.76
N LEU A 29 -19.39 -24.17 -13.52
CA LEU A 29 -19.36 -23.29 -12.36
C LEU A 29 -18.14 -22.38 -12.40
N ALA A 30 -16.95 -22.91 -12.64
CA ALA A 30 -15.73 -22.11 -12.75
C ALA A 30 -15.86 -21.06 -13.86
N HIS A 31 -16.41 -21.42 -15.01
CA HIS A 31 -16.70 -20.47 -16.08
C HIS A 31 -17.69 -19.37 -15.64
N ALA A 32 -18.77 -19.74 -14.93
CA ALA A 32 -19.75 -18.78 -14.42
C ALA A 32 -19.12 -17.79 -13.40
N PHE A 33 -18.13 -18.23 -12.58
CA PHE A 33 -17.38 -17.34 -11.69
C PHE A 33 -16.55 -16.32 -12.48
N GLY A 34 -15.88 -16.76 -13.56
CA GLY A 34 -15.04 -15.89 -14.38
C GLY A 34 -15.81 -14.88 -15.24
N THR A 35 -17.03 -15.18 -15.63
CA THR A 35 -17.81 -14.36 -16.55
C THR A 35 -18.97 -13.64 -15.89
N ARG A 36 -19.81 -14.35 -15.17
CA ARG A 36 -21.06 -13.80 -14.62
C ARG A 36 -20.87 -13.21 -13.23
N TRP A 37 -20.38 -14.01 -12.27
CA TRP A 37 -20.39 -13.62 -10.87
C TRP A 37 -19.41 -12.49 -10.56
N ILE A 38 -18.25 -12.46 -11.23
CA ILE A 38 -17.29 -11.38 -11.07
C ILE A 38 -17.83 -10.04 -11.58
N HIS A 39 -18.59 -10.04 -12.68
CA HIS A 39 -19.26 -8.84 -13.18
C HIS A 39 -20.40 -8.40 -12.26
N GLN A 40 -21.17 -9.34 -11.74
CA GLN A 40 -22.29 -9.03 -10.85
C GLN A 40 -21.84 -8.48 -9.49
N LEU A 41 -20.61 -8.75 -9.04
CA LEU A 41 -20.06 -8.09 -7.85
C LEU A 41 -20.00 -6.56 -7.99
N ASN A 42 -19.84 -6.07 -9.21
CA ASN A 42 -19.72 -4.65 -9.54
C ASN A 42 -21.00 -4.07 -10.14
N ALA A 43 -22.08 -4.85 -10.20
CA ALA A 43 -23.35 -4.38 -10.73
C ALA A 43 -23.94 -3.25 -9.88
N PRO A 44 -24.61 -2.26 -10.48
CA PRO A 44 -25.30 -1.20 -9.75
C PRO A 44 -26.43 -1.74 -8.88
N GLU A 45 -27.11 -2.81 -9.32
CA GLU A 45 -28.23 -3.41 -8.62
C GLU A 45 -27.78 -4.23 -7.41
N LEU A 46 -28.35 -3.90 -6.25
CA LEU A 46 -28.01 -4.55 -4.98
C LEU A 46 -28.29 -6.07 -5.03
N ASP A 47 -29.40 -6.48 -5.63
CA ASP A 47 -29.79 -7.90 -5.68
C ASP A 47 -28.77 -8.75 -6.47
N GLN A 48 -28.23 -8.21 -7.56
CA GLN A 48 -27.19 -8.88 -8.34
C GLN A 48 -25.91 -9.03 -7.54
N ARG A 49 -25.48 -7.97 -6.83
CA ARG A 49 -24.31 -8.04 -5.95
C ARG A 49 -24.49 -9.06 -4.84
N VAL A 50 -25.68 -9.08 -4.19
CA VAL A 50 -25.98 -10.05 -3.13
C VAL A 50 -25.93 -11.49 -3.65
N GLN A 51 -26.50 -11.77 -4.84
CA GLN A 51 -26.43 -13.08 -5.46
C GLN A 51 -24.96 -13.49 -5.76
N ALA A 52 -24.17 -12.58 -6.30
CA ALA A 52 -22.76 -12.84 -6.55
C ALA A 52 -22.00 -13.15 -5.24
N VAL A 53 -22.18 -12.35 -4.20
CA VAL A 53 -21.57 -12.60 -2.88
C VAL A 53 -21.96 -13.97 -2.35
N GLN A 54 -23.24 -14.35 -2.42
CA GLN A 54 -23.72 -15.65 -1.99
C GLN A 54 -23.07 -16.80 -2.77
N ALA A 55 -22.88 -16.64 -4.09
CA ALA A 55 -22.20 -17.65 -4.92
C ALA A 55 -20.74 -17.84 -4.48
N PHE A 56 -19.99 -16.76 -4.25
CA PHE A 56 -18.60 -16.83 -3.77
C PHE A 56 -18.52 -17.47 -2.38
N LEU A 57 -19.45 -17.16 -1.48
CA LEU A 57 -19.48 -17.75 -0.15
C LEU A 57 -19.85 -19.25 -0.18
N ALA A 58 -20.70 -19.67 -1.11
CA ALA A 58 -21.10 -21.08 -1.27
C ALA A 58 -19.99 -21.94 -1.91
N PHE A 59 -19.19 -21.38 -2.82
CA PHE A 59 -18.17 -22.10 -3.57
C PHE A 59 -16.80 -21.38 -3.55
N PRO A 60 -16.19 -21.20 -2.37
CA PRO A 60 -14.99 -20.37 -2.22
C PRO A 60 -13.81 -20.89 -3.05
N LYS A 61 -13.61 -22.22 -3.14
CA LYS A 61 -12.50 -22.81 -3.91
C LYS A 61 -12.58 -22.49 -5.40
N LEU A 62 -13.77 -22.45 -5.98
CA LEU A 62 -13.98 -22.10 -7.38
C LEU A 62 -13.90 -20.58 -7.61
N GLY A 63 -14.38 -19.78 -6.67
CA GLY A 63 -14.41 -18.33 -6.77
C GLY A 63 -13.05 -17.64 -6.55
N LEU A 64 -12.22 -18.15 -5.65
CA LEU A 64 -10.94 -17.52 -5.26
C LEU A 64 -10.01 -17.19 -6.42
N PRO A 65 -9.78 -18.06 -7.42
CA PRO A 65 -8.94 -17.73 -8.56
C PRO A 65 -9.43 -16.50 -9.35
N HIS A 66 -10.75 -16.35 -9.48
CA HIS A 66 -11.37 -15.23 -10.19
C HIS A 66 -11.31 -13.92 -9.39
N LEU A 67 -11.45 -13.97 -8.05
CA LEU A 67 -11.21 -12.81 -7.19
C LEU A 67 -9.74 -12.34 -7.29
N ARG A 68 -8.78 -13.26 -7.23
CA ARG A 68 -7.34 -12.97 -7.41
C ARG A 68 -7.08 -12.31 -8.75
N ASN A 69 -7.61 -12.90 -9.82
CA ASN A 69 -7.44 -12.36 -11.17
C ASN A 69 -8.04 -10.96 -11.31
N SER A 70 -9.26 -10.76 -10.81
CA SER A 70 -9.92 -9.44 -10.81
C SER A 70 -9.12 -8.36 -10.08
N LEU A 71 -8.39 -8.72 -9.02
CA LEU A 71 -7.56 -7.78 -8.27
C LEU A 71 -6.15 -7.60 -8.86
N ALA A 72 -5.66 -8.58 -9.63
CA ALA A 72 -4.35 -8.55 -10.28
C ALA A 72 -4.34 -7.77 -11.59
N THR A 73 -5.41 -7.82 -12.37
CA THR A 73 -5.54 -7.14 -13.68
C THR A 73 -5.84 -5.66 -13.47
N SER A 74 -4.85 -4.80 -13.48
CA SER A 74 -4.87 -3.51 -12.80
C SER A 74 -4.93 -2.28 -13.69
N GLU A 75 -5.85 -2.17 -14.61
CA GLU A 75 -6.03 -0.87 -15.29
C GLU A 75 -7.02 0.08 -14.57
N SER A 76 -7.88 -0.43 -13.72
CA SER A 76 -8.82 0.39 -12.93
C SER A 76 -9.06 -0.21 -11.56
N THR A 77 -8.94 0.58 -10.51
CA THR A 77 -9.27 0.21 -9.12
C THR A 77 -10.74 0.45 -8.78
N THR A 78 -11.47 1.13 -9.68
CA THR A 78 -12.89 1.45 -9.51
C THR A 78 -13.74 0.18 -9.54
N GLY A 79 -14.67 0.06 -8.59
CA GLY A 79 -15.61 -1.06 -8.53
C GLY A 79 -15.02 -2.39 -7.99
N ARG A 80 -13.76 -2.44 -7.56
CA ARG A 80 -13.12 -3.69 -7.11
C ARG A 80 -13.21 -3.94 -5.60
N TRP A 81 -13.70 -2.99 -4.85
CA TRP A 81 -13.82 -3.14 -3.40
C TRP A 81 -14.66 -4.36 -2.97
N PRO A 82 -15.72 -4.83 -3.70
CA PRO A 82 -16.44 -6.04 -3.31
C PRO A 82 -15.58 -7.30 -3.45
N ALA A 83 -14.74 -7.37 -4.50
CA ALA A 83 -13.79 -8.47 -4.67
C ALA A 83 -12.71 -8.46 -3.58
N ALA A 84 -12.20 -7.27 -3.21
CA ALA A 84 -11.27 -7.11 -2.09
C ALA A 84 -11.90 -7.56 -0.77
N PHE A 85 -13.14 -7.14 -0.49
CA PHE A 85 -13.88 -7.56 0.70
C PHE A 85 -14.03 -9.09 0.78
N LEU A 86 -14.44 -9.73 -0.32
CA LEU A 86 -14.58 -11.20 -0.39
C LEU A 86 -13.23 -11.92 -0.23
N LEU A 87 -12.17 -11.39 -0.84
CA LEU A 87 -10.83 -11.95 -0.64
C LEU A 87 -10.39 -11.85 0.82
N GLY A 88 -10.75 -10.78 1.52
CA GLY A 88 -10.54 -10.64 2.96
C GLY A 88 -11.25 -11.71 3.79
N LEU A 89 -12.43 -12.17 3.33
CA LEU A 89 -13.22 -13.22 4.00
C LEU A 89 -12.75 -14.64 3.67
N LEU A 90 -12.43 -14.89 2.40
CA LEU A 90 -12.26 -16.24 1.85
C LEU A 90 -10.81 -16.60 1.56
N GLY A 91 -9.95 -15.58 1.36
CA GLY A 91 -8.57 -15.73 0.91
C GLY A 91 -7.67 -16.49 1.89
N GLU A 92 -6.48 -16.78 1.43
CA GLU A 92 -5.40 -17.44 2.15
C GLU A 92 -4.27 -16.44 2.44
N ARG A 93 -3.29 -16.82 3.31
CA ARG A 93 -2.15 -15.95 3.64
C ARG A 93 -1.41 -15.41 2.41
N ARG A 94 -1.25 -16.23 1.37
CA ARG A 94 -0.62 -15.81 0.09
C ARG A 94 -1.39 -14.71 -0.64
N ASP A 95 -2.66 -14.49 -0.30
CA ASP A 95 -3.51 -13.50 -0.93
C ASP A 95 -3.36 -12.10 -0.34
N VAL A 96 -2.65 -11.97 0.78
CA VAL A 96 -2.33 -10.69 1.42
C VAL A 96 -1.76 -9.68 0.40
N ARG A 97 -0.90 -10.12 -0.51
CA ARG A 97 -0.28 -9.27 -1.55
C ARG A 97 -1.29 -8.58 -2.46
N PHE A 98 -2.41 -9.24 -2.79
CA PHE A 98 -3.44 -8.66 -3.67
C PHE A 98 -4.21 -7.50 -3.02
N LEU A 99 -4.23 -7.45 -1.70
CA LEU A 99 -4.84 -6.37 -0.92
C LEU A 99 -3.80 -5.32 -0.51
N LEU A 100 -2.59 -5.75 -0.19
CA LEU A 100 -1.51 -4.88 0.27
C LEU A 100 -0.97 -3.97 -0.83
N ASN A 101 -0.66 -4.53 -2.02
CA ASN A 101 -0.05 -3.76 -3.11
C ASN A 101 -0.89 -2.54 -3.54
N PRO A 102 -2.22 -2.65 -3.77
CA PRO A 102 -3.03 -1.48 -4.08
C PRO A 102 -3.03 -0.43 -2.96
N LEU A 103 -3.07 -0.85 -1.69
CA LEU A 103 -3.01 0.06 -0.55
C LEU A 103 -1.68 0.80 -0.43
N GLN A 104 -0.58 0.17 -0.84
CA GLN A 104 0.76 0.78 -0.78
C GLN A 104 1.04 1.73 -1.95
N TYR A 105 0.63 1.34 -3.17
CA TYR A 105 1.08 2.01 -4.39
C TYR A 105 -0.01 2.82 -5.10
N HIS A 106 -1.29 2.53 -4.83
CA HIS A 106 -2.42 3.09 -5.56
C HIS A 106 -3.54 3.60 -4.64
N ARG A 107 -3.22 3.88 -3.39
CA ARG A 107 -4.23 4.22 -2.35
C ARG A 107 -5.17 5.36 -2.75
N GLU A 108 -4.63 6.41 -3.37
CA GLU A 108 -5.40 7.58 -3.79
C GLU A 108 -6.38 7.28 -4.94
N GLN A 109 -6.12 6.21 -5.67
CA GLN A 109 -6.96 5.74 -6.78
C GLN A 109 -7.99 4.69 -6.32
N LEU A 110 -7.87 4.19 -5.08
CA LEU A 110 -8.80 3.18 -4.57
C LEU A 110 -10.16 3.79 -4.26
N GLU A 111 -11.20 3.19 -4.81
CA GLU A 111 -12.53 3.38 -4.29
C GLU A 111 -12.65 2.66 -2.95
N ARG A 112 -13.05 3.39 -1.89
CA ARG A 112 -13.22 2.87 -0.52
C ARG A 112 -11.97 2.21 0.06
N PRO A 113 -10.86 2.94 0.20
CA PRO A 113 -9.61 2.39 0.73
C PRO A 113 -9.76 1.78 2.14
N GLU A 114 -10.75 2.23 2.93
CA GLU A 114 -11.10 1.66 4.24
C GLU A 114 -11.59 0.22 4.14
N VAL A 115 -12.33 -0.14 3.08
CA VAL A 115 -12.80 -1.52 2.84
C VAL A 115 -11.61 -2.43 2.49
N TRP A 116 -10.69 -1.94 1.66
CA TRP A 116 -9.47 -2.67 1.31
C TRP A 116 -8.60 -2.92 2.54
N ARG A 117 -8.43 -1.90 3.37
CA ARG A 117 -7.68 -2.01 4.63
C ARG A 117 -8.34 -3.03 5.57
N GLY A 118 -9.65 -2.92 5.81
CA GLY A 118 -10.39 -3.85 6.66
C GLY A 118 -10.37 -5.30 6.12
N ALA A 119 -10.38 -5.48 4.79
CA ALA A 119 -10.23 -6.79 4.17
C ALA A 119 -8.84 -7.39 4.41
N LEU A 120 -7.78 -6.57 4.24
CA LEU A 120 -6.40 -6.96 4.49
C LEU A 120 -6.19 -7.36 5.97
N GLU A 121 -6.63 -6.53 6.91
CA GLU A 121 -6.52 -6.80 8.34
C GLU A 121 -7.24 -8.11 8.72
N ARG A 122 -8.46 -8.30 8.24
CA ARG A 122 -9.23 -9.53 8.48
C ARG A 122 -8.55 -10.77 7.93
N LEU A 123 -8.08 -10.70 6.69
CA LEU A 123 -7.36 -11.80 6.04
C LEU A 123 -6.11 -12.15 6.83
N TYR A 124 -5.31 -11.14 7.17
CA TYR A 124 -4.06 -11.31 7.90
C TYR A 124 -4.30 -11.91 9.29
N LEU A 125 -5.21 -11.33 10.08
CA LEU A 125 -5.52 -11.82 11.43
C LEU A 125 -6.04 -13.27 11.44
N ARG A 126 -6.84 -13.63 10.44
CA ARG A 126 -7.39 -14.99 10.32
C ARG A 126 -6.33 -16.01 9.89
N THR A 127 -5.34 -15.60 9.09
CA THR A 127 -4.37 -16.51 8.48
C THR A 127 -2.97 -16.43 9.12
N ARG A 128 -2.77 -15.52 10.08
CA ARG A 128 -1.48 -15.40 10.78
C ARG A 128 -1.19 -16.64 11.60
N THR A 129 0.06 -17.06 11.57
CA THR A 129 0.65 -17.98 12.55
C THR A 129 1.18 -17.17 13.72
N GLN A 130 1.52 -17.81 14.83
CA GLN A 130 2.20 -17.13 15.93
C GLN A 130 3.52 -16.55 15.43
N GLU A 131 3.58 -15.22 15.37
CA GLU A 131 4.70 -14.48 14.77
C GLU A 131 5.56 -13.89 15.88
N SER A 132 6.85 -14.11 15.79
CA SER A 132 7.85 -13.40 16.59
C SER A 132 8.63 -12.47 15.67
N PHE A 133 8.51 -11.18 15.92
CA PHE A 133 9.33 -10.15 15.27
C PHE A 133 10.45 -9.73 16.21
N GLU A 134 11.62 -9.56 15.65
CA GLU A 134 12.72 -8.86 16.28
C GLU A 134 13.11 -7.70 15.37
N LEU A 135 12.57 -6.53 15.64
CA LEU A 135 12.69 -5.37 14.76
C LEU A 135 13.83 -4.46 15.19
N GLN A 136 14.65 -4.09 14.23
CA GLN A 136 15.72 -3.10 14.40
C GLN A 136 15.55 -1.97 13.39
N LEU A 137 15.59 -0.73 13.87
CA LEU A 137 15.69 0.45 13.02
C LEU A 137 17.17 0.63 12.64
N THR A 138 17.50 0.38 11.36
CA THR A 138 18.90 0.40 10.89
C THR A 138 19.28 1.73 10.25
N LYS A 139 18.29 2.51 9.83
CA LYS A 139 18.49 3.83 9.26
C LYS A 139 17.36 4.76 9.71
N LEU A 140 17.73 5.99 10.05
CA LEU A 140 16.80 7.08 10.29
C LEU A 140 17.50 8.38 9.92
N SER A 141 17.01 9.06 8.89
CA SER A 141 17.57 10.34 8.44
C SER A 141 16.49 11.26 7.94
N LEU A 142 16.64 12.55 8.20
CA LEU A 142 15.75 13.60 7.75
C LEU A 142 16.50 14.52 6.78
N LYS A 143 15.86 14.84 5.67
CA LYS A 143 16.35 15.80 4.66
C LYS A 143 15.33 16.90 4.51
N VAL A 144 15.79 18.13 4.38
CA VAL A 144 14.97 19.27 3.96
C VAL A 144 14.98 19.31 2.43
N LEU A 145 13.81 19.26 1.84
CA LEU A 145 13.63 19.32 0.39
C LEU A 145 13.44 20.76 -0.10
N GLY A 146 12.79 21.59 0.70
CA GLY A 146 12.50 22.98 0.38
C GLY A 146 11.87 23.74 1.52
N ASN A 147 11.92 25.08 1.44
CA ASN A 147 11.25 25.99 2.36
C ASN A 147 10.45 26.99 1.52
N GLU A 148 9.18 27.13 1.83
CA GLU A 148 8.29 28.08 1.17
C GLU A 148 7.57 28.92 2.22
N ILE A 149 7.15 30.12 1.83
CA ILE A 149 6.28 30.95 2.67
C ILE A 149 4.88 30.88 2.07
N ILE A 150 3.98 30.20 2.77
CA ILE A 150 2.58 30.06 2.39
C ILE A 150 1.75 30.81 3.41
N GLU A 151 0.97 31.80 2.96
CA GLU A 151 0.13 32.64 3.83
C GLU A 151 0.88 33.26 5.03
N GLY A 152 2.14 33.70 4.81
CA GLY A 152 2.98 34.28 5.86
C GLY A 152 3.56 33.28 6.87
N ARG A 153 3.37 31.99 6.66
CA ARG A 153 3.95 30.91 7.46
C ARG A 153 5.03 30.21 6.69
N ARG A 154 6.15 29.92 7.35
CA ARG A 154 7.20 29.09 6.76
C ARG A 154 6.75 27.63 6.80
N VAL A 155 6.60 27.05 5.62
CA VAL A 155 6.32 25.62 5.41
C VAL A 155 7.61 24.97 4.91
N THR A 156 8.06 23.95 5.62
CA THR A 156 9.26 23.20 5.27
C THR A 156 8.84 21.82 4.78
N SER A 157 9.21 21.50 3.55
CA SER A 157 9.06 20.15 3.00
C SER A 157 10.23 19.29 3.46
N VAL A 158 9.94 18.19 4.11
CA VAL A 158 10.95 17.28 4.65
C VAL A 158 10.73 15.87 4.13
N GLN A 159 11.83 15.14 3.94
CA GLN A 159 11.83 13.72 3.63
C GLN A 159 12.48 12.96 4.79
N LEU A 160 11.72 12.03 5.37
CA LEU A 160 12.22 11.09 6.35
C LEU A 160 12.50 9.75 5.69
N ASP A 161 13.75 9.34 5.68
CA ASP A 161 14.17 8.01 5.25
C ASP A 161 14.40 7.14 6.48
N SER A 162 13.78 5.97 6.51
CA SER A 162 13.98 4.96 7.54
C SER A 162 14.19 3.59 6.90
N ALA A 163 14.83 2.67 7.60
CA ALA A 163 14.96 1.29 7.19
C ALA A 163 14.74 0.37 8.40
N LEU A 164 13.85 -0.59 8.26
CA LEU A 164 13.55 -1.62 9.25
C LEU A 164 14.17 -2.94 8.83
N LEU A 165 14.88 -3.58 9.74
CA LEU A 165 15.38 -4.95 9.60
C LEU A 165 14.57 -5.85 10.53
N ASN A 166 14.01 -6.91 10.02
CA ASN A 166 13.38 -7.96 10.80
C ASN A 166 14.39 -9.10 11.03
N ARG A 167 14.93 -9.22 12.23
CA ARG A 167 15.81 -10.32 12.64
C ARG A 167 15.05 -11.54 13.17
N GLY A 168 13.73 -11.42 13.30
CA GLY A 168 12.86 -12.53 13.64
C GLY A 168 12.78 -13.56 12.51
N LYS A 169 12.31 -14.77 12.85
CA LYS A 169 12.25 -15.89 11.90
C LYS A 169 11.05 -15.86 10.96
N ASN A 170 10.06 -15.01 11.24
CA ASN A 170 8.77 -15.03 10.55
C ASN A 170 8.57 -13.75 9.73
N SER A 171 7.98 -13.91 8.55
CA SER A 171 7.45 -12.79 7.77
C SER A 171 6.10 -12.37 8.32
N GLY A 172 5.79 -11.09 8.26
CA GLY A 172 4.48 -10.61 8.67
C GLY A 172 4.19 -9.17 8.32
N LEU A 173 2.95 -8.77 8.55
CA LEU A 173 2.44 -7.45 8.25
C LEU A 173 2.51 -6.57 9.49
N VAL A 174 3.17 -5.44 9.37
CA VAL A 174 3.27 -4.41 10.40
C VAL A 174 2.70 -3.09 9.90
N GLU A 175 2.32 -2.26 10.84
CA GLU A 175 1.92 -0.88 10.59
C GLU A 175 2.98 0.06 11.15
N ILE A 176 3.51 0.95 10.30
CA ILE A 176 4.46 1.99 10.67
C ILE A 176 3.70 3.30 10.82
N SER A 177 3.79 3.88 12.00
CA SER A 177 3.26 5.20 12.31
C SER A 177 4.38 6.11 12.76
N LEU A 178 4.28 7.38 12.42
CA LEU A 178 5.22 8.39 12.87
C LEU A 178 4.54 9.71 13.18
N HIS A 179 5.09 10.45 14.14
CA HIS A 179 4.73 11.81 14.44
C HIS A 179 5.97 12.68 14.45
N LEU A 180 5.89 13.82 13.80
CA LEU A 180 6.93 14.82 13.75
C LEU A 180 6.42 16.10 14.41
N TRP A 181 7.22 16.68 15.28
CA TRP A 181 6.93 17.98 15.89
C TRP A 181 8.00 18.98 15.43
N GLY A 182 7.56 20.05 14.77
CA GLY A 182 8.36 21.24 14.52
C GLY A 182 8.00 22.32 15.53
N ALA A 183 7.34 23.37 15.13
CA ALA A 183 6.88 24.50 15.94
C ALA A 183 5.77 24.19 16.99
N GLY A 184 5.78 23.00 17.56
CA GLY A 184 4.79 22.56 18.55
C GLY A 184 3.55 21.89 17.98
N ILE A 185 3.33 21.91 16.66
CA ILE A 185 2.21 21.25 16.00
C ILE A 185 2.68 19.90 15.46
N PRO A 186 2.09 18.78 15.89
CA PRO A 186 2.46 17.48 15.36
C PRO A 186 1.94 17.31 13.92
N VAL A 187 2.81 16.78 13.05
CA VAL A 187 2.44 16.29 11.74
C VAL A 187 2.51 14.76 11.77
N ALA A 188 1.40 14.12 11.49
CA ALA A 188 1.30 12.67 11.46
C ALA A 188 0.83 12.25 10.06
N PRO A 189 1.73 11.72 9.23
CA PRO A 189 1.31 11.12 7.96
C PRO A 189 0.48 9.89 8.23
N GLN A 190 -0.24 9.47 7.21
CA GLN A 190 -1.03 8.25 7.33
C GLN A 190 -0.13 7.04 7.60
N PRO A 191 -0.53 6.15 8.53
CA PRO A 191 0.20 4.93 8.81
C PRO A 191 0.40 4.07 7.56
N ARG A 192 1.57 3.46 7.43
CA ARG A 192 1.91 2.57 6.31
C ARG A 192 1.89 1.12 6.72
N LEU A 193 1.25 0.29 5.90
CA LEU A 193 1.28 -1.15 6.04
C LEU A 193 2.48 -1.70 5.27
N VAL A 194 3.31 -2.50 5.93
CA VAL A 194 4.54 -3.04 5.35
C VAL A 194 4.64 -4.53 5.64
N TRP A 195 4.93 -5.32 4.60
CA TRP A 195 5.26 -6.73 4.76
C TRP A 195 6.75 -6.88 5.04
N LEU A 196 7.09 -7.37 6.22
CA LEU A 196 8.46 -7.61 6.62
C LEU A 196 8.84 -9.06 6.37
N VAL A 197 10.00 -9.25 5.76
CA VAL A 197 10.61 -10.57 5.51
C VAL A 197 11.81 -10.71 6.44
N PRO A 198 12.11 -11.91 6.98
CA PRO A 198 13.29 -12.16 7.79
C PRO A 198 14.58 -11.74 7.09
N GLU A 199 15.53 -11.22 7.87
CA GLU A 199 16.88 -10.83 7.44
C GLU A 199 16.90 -9.84 6.25
N THR A 200 15.78 -9.18 5.98
CA THR A 200 15.65 -8.23 4.86
C THR A 200 15.47 -6.81 5.39
N SER A 201 16.29 -5.89 4.89
CA SER A 201 16.12 -4.47 5.14
C SER A 201 14.96 -3.93 4.30
N ASN A 202 14.05 -3.23 4.95
CA ASN A 202 12.85 -2.67 4.35
C ASN A 202 12.91 -1.13 4.42
N PRO A 203 13.36 -0.45 3.35
CA PRO A 203 13.45 1.00 3.32
C PRO A 203 12.06 1.63 3.22
N GLN A 204 11.87 2.72 3.96
CA GLN A 204 10.64 3.52 3.94
C GLN A 204 11.01 5.00 3.82
N THR A 205 10.33 5.70 2.92
CA THR A 205 10.50 7.13 2.71
C THR A 205 9.17 7.83 2.94
N PHE A 206 9.15 8.85 3.79
CA PHE A 206 7.98 9.67 4.08
C PHE A 206 8.27 11.11 3.65
N SER A 207 7.41 11.68 2.83
CA SER A 207 7.45 13.10 2.44
C SER A 207 6.37 13.84 3.21
N LEU A 208 6.73 14.96 3.84
CA LEU A 208 5.90 15.69 4.78
C LEU A 208 6.10 17.19 4.63
N GLU A 209 5.06 17.94 4.87
CA GLU A 209 5.10 19.38 4.99
C GLU A 209 4.86 19.78 6.45
N MET A 210 5.73 20.65 6.97
CA MET A 210 5.70 21.06 8.37
C MET A 210 5.78 22.58 8.48
N SER A 211 4.96 23.16 9.36
CA SER A 211 5.20 24.53 9.82
C SER A 211 6.34 24.57 10.81
N MET A 212 7.32 25.45 10.55
CA MET A 212 8.49 25.64 11.41
C MET A 212 8.46 27.00 12.05
N ALA A 213 8.84 27.08 13.34
CA ALA A 213 8.92 28.36 14.07
C ALA A 213 10.16 29.14 13.70
N ALA A 214 11.30 28.49 13.65
CA ALA A 214 12.59 29.09 13.31
C ALA A 214 13.46 28.14 12.49
N GLU A 215 14.43 28.72 11.78
CA GLU A 215 15.42 27.97 11.05
C GLU A 215 16.42 27.32 12.02
N GLY A 216 16.60 26.02 11.91
CA GLY A 216 17.55 25.28 12.74
C GLY A 216 16.96 24.61 13.98
N ASP A 217 15.69 24.80 14.27
CA ASP A 217 15.04 24.09 15.36
C ASP A 217 15.04 22.57 15.08
N PRO A 218 15.41 21.75 16.09
CA PRO A 218 15.39 20.29 15.90
C PRO A 218 13.97 19.78 15.77
N ILE A 219 13.77 18.85 14.84
CA ILE A 219 12.51 18.13 14.71
C ILE A 219 12.51 16.96 15.67
N ARG A 220 11.52 16.93 16.53
CA ARG A 220 11.24 15.76 17.37
C ARG A 220 10.48 14.74 16.55
N LEU A 221 10.95 13.50 16.54
CA LEU A 221 10.33 12.35 15.91
C LEU A 221 9.93 11.34 16.97
N ASP A 222 8.69 10.85 16.87
CA ASP A 222 8.25 9.60 17.47
C ASP A 222 7.89 8.63 16.32
N PHE A 223 8.56 7.49 16.29
CA PHE A 223 8.43 6.44 15.29
C PHE A 223 7.97 5.16 15.96
N TRP A 224 6.88 4.58 15.50
CA TRP A 224 6.32 3.33 16.03
C TRP A 224 6.13 2.29 14.95
N VAL A 225 6.31 1.04 15.33
CA VAL A 225 5.90 -0.11 14.55
C VAL A 225 4.95 -0.95 15.40
N HIS A 226 3.78 -1.19 14.87
CA HIS A 226 2.75 -1.97 15.51
C HIS A 226 2.48 -3.26 14.75
N HIS A 227 2.03 -4.27 15.46
CA HIS A 227 1.40 -5.41 14.84
C HIS A 227 0.05 -5.00 14.24
N VAL A 228 -0.22 -5.38 12.99
CA VAL A 228 -1.50 -5.05 12.35
C VAL A 228 -2.67 -5.66 13.12
N GLY A 229 -3.68 -4.82 13.40
CA GLY A 229 -4.85 -5.21 14.17
C GLY A 229 -4.60 -5.45 15.66
N SER A 230 -3.48 -4.95 16.19
CA SER A 230 -3.13 -5.03 17.60
C SER A 230 -2.61 -3.67 18.10
N SER A 231 -2.80 -3.39 19.38
CA SER A 231 -2.16 -2.27 20.06
C SER A 231 -0.73 -2.56 20.50
N GLU A 232 -0.26 -3.79 20.26
CA GLU A 232 1.09 -4.21 20.62
C GLU A 232 2.13 -3.45 19.82
N ARG A 233 3.02 -2.76 20.53
CA ARG A 233 4.15 -2.04 19.95
C ARG A 233 5.33 -2.97 19.81
N LEU A 234 5.77 -3.18 18.58
CA LEU A 234 6.95 -3.98 18.26
C LEU A 234 8.24 -3.15 18.35
N LEU A 235 8.14 -1.87 18.02
CA LEU A 235 9.26 -0.92 18.08
C LEU A 235 8.73 0.47 18.41
N HIS A 236 9.48 1.19 19.26
CA HIS A 236 9.25 2.61 19.51
C HIS A 236 10.59 3.34 19.60
N GLN A 237 10.80 4.30 18.72
CA GLN A 237 12.00 5.11 18.66
C GLN A 237 11.64 6.59 18.75
N LYS A 238 12.29 7.31 19.67
CA LYS A 238 12.27 8.77 19.76
C LYS A 238 13.61 9.33 19.30
N ALA A 239 13.57 10.39 18.52
CA ALA A 239 14.78 11.06 18.08
C ALA A 239 14.56 12.57 17.99
N LEU A 240 15.65 13.32 18.20
CA LEU A 240 15.74 14.72 17.83
C LEU A 240 16.64 14.78 16.60
N LEU A 241 16.05 15.20 15.49
CA LEU A 241 16.72 15.25 14.21
C LEU A 241 17.08 16.70 13.89
N PRO A 242 18.38 17.05 13.76
CA PRO A 242 18.78 18.38 13.36
C PRO A 242 18.34 18.62 11.91
N LEU A 243 17.70 19.74 11.67
CA LEU A 243 17.49 20.26 10.32
C LEU A 243 18.83 20.76 9.78
N ARG A 244 19.51 19.94 8.99
CA ARG A 244 20.63 20.40 8.19
C ARG A 244 20.05 20.89 6.85
N PRO A 245 20.14 22.18 6.53
CA PRO A 245 19.86 22.62 5.16
C PRO A 245 20.79 21.83 4.25
N GLN A 246 20.25 21.20 3.23
CA GLN A 246 21.07 20.63 2.18
C GLN A 246 21.68 21.85 1.48
N LEU A 247 22.96 22.13 1.74
CA LEU A 247 23.72 23.09 0.94
C LEU A 247 23.50 22.66 -0.50
N ALA A 248 22.93 23.56 -1.30
CA ALA A 248 22.82 23.34 -2.73
C ALA A 248 24.20 22.89 -3.20
N PRO A 249 24.30 21.87 -4.07
CA PRO A 249 25.57 21.48 -4.61
C PRO A 249 26.20 22.78 -5.17
N ASP A 250 27.37 23.10 -4.67
CA ASP A 250 28.13 24.25 -5.15
C ASP A 250 28.30 24.09 -6.66
N ASN A 251 27.40 24.72 -7.42
CA ASN A 251 27.60 25.01 -8.84
C ASN A 251 28.61 26.14 -9.00
N ALA A 252 29.66 26.12 -8.20
CA ALA A 252 30.78 27.04 -8.29
C ALA A 252 31.98 26.33 -8.90
N THR A 253 31.81 25.91 -10.16
CA THR A 253 32.92 25.83 -11.08
C THR A 253 32.42 26.39 -12.43
N ALA A 254 32.09 27.67 -12.40
CA ALA A 254 32.17 28.45 -13.62
C ALA A 254 33.65 28.45 -14.01
N THR A 255 34.01 27.50 -14.81
CA THR A 255 35.31 27.50 -15.50
C THR A 255 35.35 28.77 -16.33
N ALA A 256 36.12 29.76 -15.86
CA ALA A 256 36.48 30.92 -16.67
C ALA A 256 37.13 30.41 -17.96
N ALA A 257 36.51 30.71 -19.06
CA ALA A 257 37.08 30.52 -20.39
C ALA A 257 38.39 31.31 -20.46
N PRO A 258 39.47 30.71 -20.96
CA PRO A 258 40.70 31.49 -21.22
C PRO A 258 40.43 32.48 -22.34
N ALA A 259 40.80 33.71 -22.05
CA ALA A 259 40.75 34.80 -23.00
C ALA A 259 41.58 34.48 -24.27
N ASP A 260 40.97 34.71 -25.40
CA ASP A 260 41.59 34.64 -26.71
C ASP A 260 42.83 35.51 -26.77
N SER A 261 43.97 34.88 -27.01
CA SER A 261 45.16 35.56 -27.47
C SER A 261 45.06 35.76 -28.98
N GLU A 262 44.77 36.99 -29.38
CA GLU A 262 44.97 37.46 -30.72
C GLU A 262 46.45 37.28 -31.14
N SER A 263 46.67 36.65 -32.23
CA SER A 263 47.93 36.68 -32.97
C SER A 263 47.72 37.40 -34.28
N PRO A 264 48.63 38.31 -34.58
CA PRO A 264 48.45 39.20 -35.77
C PRO A 264 48.83 38.49 -37.08
N THR A 265 48.08 38.90 -38.08
CA THR A 265 48.30 38.72 -39.47
C THR A 265 49.71 39.05 -39.93
N ASP A 266 50.26 38.23 -40.82
CA ASP A 266 51.21 38.59 -41.78
C ASP A 266 50.84 37.98 -43.14
N THR A 267 50.50 38.92 -44.08
CA THR A 267 50.49 38.73 -45.52
C THR A 267 51.87 39.02 -46.05
N PRO A 268 52.41 38.31 -47.04
CA PRO A 268 52.70 38.99 -48.29
C PRO A 268 52.38 38.17 -49.55
N SER A 269 51.81 38.94 -50.50
CA SER A 269 52.10 39.04 -51.93
C SER A 269 52.93 37.97 -52.61
N GLN A 270 52.38 37.27 -53.54
CA GLN A 270 52.64 37.28 -55.00
C GLN A 270 51.65 36.45 -55.76
#